data_8901a2a827e95c2f79ff2b4d6a858bd3
#
_entry.id   8901a2a827e95c2f79ff2b4d6a858bd3
#
_cell.length_a   1.000
_cell.length_b   1.000
_cell.length_c   1.000
_cell.angle_alpha   90.00
_cell.angle_beta   90.00
_cell.angle_gamma   90.00
#
_symmetry.space_group_name_H-M   'P 1'
#
loop_
_entity.id
_entity.type
_entity.pdbx_description
1 polymer ?
#
loop_
_entity_poly.entity_id
_entity_poly.type
_entity_poly.pdbx_seq_one_letter_code
_entity_poly.pdbx_strand_id
1 'polypeptide(L)'
;IGVSPLYAVVISLIGEAWGSTFGTLGVAWDAMRLAAGLDADPQMLLNTALWSGVFIWIWNLIVALTVCWLYGRRQGIGKGLPAALLVSLIQGGGQLLVGQFNQTLACFLPTCAALAVLLLLGRTRLYREQWRIEESPIMDRSAEGGVRSSGGMSMAEAFMPYIVLTVITLA
;
A
#
# COMPACT_ATOMS: atom_id res chain seq x y z
N ILE A 1 13.70 3.63 11.72
CA ILE A 1 13.80 3.22 10.30
C ILE A 1 14.66 4.24 9.51
N GLY A 2 14.92 5.45 10.03
CA GLY A 2 15.79 6.44 9.40
C GLY A 2 15.17 7.20 8.24
N VAL A 3 13.86 7.12 8.04
CA VAL A 3 13.14 7.94 7.05
C VAL A 3 12.72 9.24 7.72
N SER A 4 12.90 10.38 7.03
CA SER A 4 12.49 11.67 7.58
C SER A 4 10.97 11.73 7.77
N PRO A 5 10.46 12.41 8.81
CA PRO A 5 9.03 12.43 9.12
C PRO A 5 8.16 12.91 7.96
N LEU A 6 8.63 13.92 7.23
CA LEU A 6 7.91 14.44 6.06
C LEU A 6 7.71 13.38 4.99
N TYR A 7 8.78 12.67 4.62
CA TYR A 7 8.68 11.64 3.59
C TYR A 7 7.92 10.41 4.08
N ALA A 8 7.97 10.08 5.37
CA ALA A 8 7.15 9.01 5.93
C ALA A 8 5.65 9.30 5.75
N VAL A 9 5.22 10.54 6.04
CA VAL A 9 3.83 10.98 5.81
C VAL A 9 3.47 10.96 4.32
N VAL A 10 4.33 11.50 3.46
CA VAL A 10 4.08 11.52 2.00
C VAL A 10 3.93 10.12 1.44
N ILE A 11 4.82 9.18 1.80
CA ILE A 11 4.76 7.79 1.33
C ILE A 11 3.49 7.10 1.85
N SER A 12 3.10 7.34 3.11
CA SER A 12 1.88 6.78 3.69
C SER A 12 0.63 7.28 2.96
N LEU A 13 0.54 8.59 2.71
CA LEU A 13 -0.61 9.19 1.99
C LEU A 13 -0.70 8.69 0.54
N ILE A 14 0.45 8.58 -0.16
CA ILE A 14 0.46 8.04 -1.52
C ILE A 14 0.07 6.55 -1.50
N GLY A 15 0.54 5.81 -0.50
CA GLY A 15 0.24 4.38 -0.33
C GLY A 15 -1.24 4.09 -0.05
N GLU A 16 -1.94 4.99 0.62
CA GLU A 16 -3.38 4.86 0.90
C GLU A 16 -4.24 4.76 -0.36
N ALA A 17 -3.79 5.37 -1.45
CA ALA A 17 -4.47 5.31 -2.74
C ALA A 17 -4.58 3.88 -3.32
N TRP A 18 -3.80 2.91 -2.82
CA TRP A 18 -3.85 1.52 -3.27
C TRP A 18 -5.16 0.79 -2.96
N GLY A 19 -5.89 1.25 -1.97
CA GLY A 19 -7.15 0.65 -1.54
C GLY A 19 -8.37 1.56 -1.70
N SER A 20 -8.25 2.69 -2.38
CA SER A 20 -9.25 3.75 -2.36
C SER A 20 -10.69 3.30 -2.66
N THR A 21 -10.90 2.47 -3.66
CA THR A 21 -12.25 2.03 -4.08
C THR A 21 -12.74 0.80 -3.30
N PHE A 22 -11.90 -0.23 -3.20
CA PHE A 22 -12.24 -1.51 -2.57
C PHE A 22 -11.66 -1.66 -1.16
N GLY A 23 -11.00 -0.62 -0.64
CA GLY A 23 -10.48 -0.59 0.73
C GLY A 23 -11.59 -0.59 1.77
N THR A 24 -11.19 -0.73 3.04
CA THR A 24 -12.13 -0.79 4.17
C THR A 24 -13.29 -1.77 3.94
N LEU A 25 -12.96 -2.98 3.44
CA LEU A 25 -13.93 -4.03 3.12
C LEU A 25 -15.05 -3.56 2.16
N GLY A 26 -14.68 -2.71 1.19
CA GLY A 26 -15.59 -2.28 0.13
C GLY A 26 -16.58 -1.19 0.51
N VAL A 27 -16.44 -0.53 1.67
CA VAL A 27 -17.41 0.49 2.12
C VAL A 27 -17.57 1.63 1.11
N ALA A 28 -16.48 2.15 0.54
CA ALA A 28 -16.53 3.20 -0.47
C ALA A 28 -17.21 2.71 -1.76
N TRP A 29 -16.94 1.48 -2.16
CA TRP A 29 -17.60 0.83 -3.30
C TRP A 29 -19.11 0.69 -3.09
N ASP A 30 -19.54 0.18 -1.92
CA ASP A 30 -20.95 -0.01 -1.61
C ASP A 30 -21.69 1.32 -1.55
N ALA A 31 -21.10 2.36 -0.98
CA ALA A 31 -21.68 3.70 -0.97
C ALA A 31 -21.89 4.25 -2.39
N MET A 32 -20.89 4.10 -3.26
CA MET A 32 -20.98 4.52 -4.66
C MET A 32 -22.01 3.68 -5.43
N ARG A 33 -22.01 2.36 -5.28
CA ARG A 33 -22.95 1.42 -5.89
C ARG A 33 -24.39 1.79 -5.58
N LEU A 34 -24.70 2.04 -4.30
CA LEU A 34 -26.03 2.44 -3.85
C LEU A 34 -26.42 3.82 -4.37
N ALA A 35 -25.53 4.80 -4.28
CA ALA A 35 -25.79 6.18 -4.74
C ALA A 35 -26.02 6.26 -6.26
N ALA A 36 -25.31 5.44 -7.03
CA ALA A 36 -25.45 5.40 -8.49
C ALA A 36 -26.53 4.43 -8.99
N GLY A 37 -27.18 3.67 -8.09
CA GLY A 37 -28.23 2.72 -8.45
C GLY A 37 -27.73 1.56 -9.32
N LEU A 38 -26.47 1.15 -9.18
CA LEU A 38 -25.84 0.13 -10.04
C LEU A 38 -26.47 -1.26 -9.89
N ASP A 39 -27.20 -1.49 -8.82
CA ASP A 39 -27.88 -2.77 -8.58
C ASP A 39 -29.01 -3.05 -9.56
N ALA A 40 -29.51 -2.02 -10.25
CA ALA A 40 -30.55 -2.15 -11.25
C ALA A 40 -30.06 -2.81 -12.55
N ASP A 41 -28.75 -2.73 -12.84
CA ASP A 41 -28.13 -3.30 -14.04
C ASP A 41 -26.85 -4.08 -13.69
N PRO A 42 -26.92 -5.43 -13.61
CA PRO A 42 -25.78 -6.27 -13.30
C PRO A 42 -24.60 -6.10 -14.28
N GLN A 43 -24.87 -5.83 -15.54
CA GLN A 43 -23.82 -5.62 -16.53
C GLN A 43 -23.07 -4.31 -16.29
N MET A 44 -23.79 -3.25 -15.95
CA MET A 44 -23.21 -1.96 -15.60
C MET A 44 -22.39 -2.07 -14.33
N LEU A 45 -22.86 -2.82 -13.32
CA LEU A 45 -22.14 -3.09 -12.09
C LEU A 45 -20.79 -3.77 -12.34
N LEU A 46 -20.78 -4.86 -13.13
CA LEU A 46 -19.57 -5.59 -13.47
C LEU A 46 -18.59 -4.74 -14.29
N ASN A 47 -19.09 -3.99 -15.26
CA ASN A 47 -18.25 -3.08 -16.05
C ASN A 47 -17.63 -1.99 -15.18
N THR A 48 -18.37 -1.43 -14.24
CA THR A 48 -17.87 -0.42 -13.32
C THR A 48 -16.79 -1.01 -12.40
N ALA A 49 -17.00 -2.21 -11.88
CA ALA A 49 -15.99 -2.93 -11.08
C ALA A 49 -14.72 -3.22 -11.87
N LEU A 50 -14.87 -3.64 -13.15
CA LEU A 50 -13.75 -3.93 -14.04
C LEU A 50 -12.91 -2.66 -14.29
N TRP A 51 -13.53 -1.57 -14.72
CA TRP A 51 -12.80 -0.34 -14.99
C TRP A 51 -12.19 0.28 -13.73
N SER A 52 -12.88 0.22 -12.59
CA SER A 52 -12.32 0.62 -11.30
C SER A 52 -11.07 -0.19 -10.98
N GLY A 53 -11.11 -1.51 -11.16
CA GLY A 53 -9.97 -2.39 -10.95
C GLY A 53 -8.79 -2.07 -11.89
N VAL A 54 -9.06 -1.79 -13.17
CA VAL A 54 -8.02 -1.40 -14.15
C VAL A 54 -7.34 -0.10 -13.74
N PHE A 55 -8.11 0.93 -13.38
CA PHE A 55 -7.56 2.22 -12.95
C PHE A 55 -6.75 2.09 -11.66
N ILE A 56 -7.23 1.33 -10.68
CA ILE A 56 -6.50 1.06 -9.45
C ILE A 56 -5.19 0.33 -9.75
N TRP A 57 -5.20 -0.65 -10.64
CA TRP A 57 -3.99 -1.39 -11.01
C TRP A 57 -2.93 -0.48 -11.63
N ILE A 58 -3.32 0.36 -12.59
CA ILE A 58 -2.42 1.36 -13.19
C ILE A 58 -1.87 2.29 -12.09
N TRP A 59 -2.75 2.76 -11.21
CA TRP A 59 -2.37 3.66 -10.12
C TRP A 59 -1.41 2.98 -9.14
N ASN A 60 -1.65 1.73 -8.77
CA ASN A 60 -0.76 0.95 -7.92
C ASN A 60 0.66 0.86 -8.49
N LEU A 61 0.79 0.65 -9.79
CA LEU A 61 2.09 0.63 -10.44
C LEU A 61 2.79 1.99 -10.38
N ILE A 62 2.05 3.07 -10.68
CA ILE A 62 2.59 4.44 -10.63
C ILE A 62 3.08 4.76 -9.21
N VAL A 63 2.29 4.44 -8.19
CA VAL A 63 2.64 4.67 -6.78
C VAL A 63 3.88 3.86 -6.37
N ALA A 64 3.93 2.57 -6.74
CA ALA A 64 5.10 1.74 -6.43
C ALA A 64 6.38 2.29 -7.06
N LEU A 65 6.33 2.72 -8.32
CA LEU A 65 7.45 3.35 -9.00
C LEU A 65 7.82 4.71 -8.39
N THR A 66 6.82 5.49 -7.96
CA THR A 66 7.03 6.77 -7.28
C THR A 66 7.78 6.58 -5.96
N VAL A 67 7.40 5.58 -5.16
CA VAL A 67 8.11 5.25 -3.91
C VAL A 67 9.56 4.83 -4.21
N CYS A 68 9.78 3.99 -5.21
CA CYS A 68 11.14 3.62 -5.64
C CYS A 68 11.96 4.84 -6.10
N TRP A 69 11.32 5.75 -6.83
CA TRP A 69 11.95 6.99 -7.27
C TRP A 69 12.30 7.93 -6.10
N LEU A 70 11.40 8.11 -5.15
CA LEU A 70 11.63 8.91 -3.95
C LEU A 70 12.81 8.37 -3.15
N TYR A 71 12.91 7.06 -3.02
CA TYR A 71 13.98 6.41 -2.24
C TYR A 71 15.36 6.58 -2.88
N GLY A 72 15.49 6.38 -4.19
CA GLY A 72 16.80 6.29 -4.80
C GLY A 72 16.89 6.73 -6.25
N ARG A 73 15.95 7.55 -6.72
CA ARG A 73 15.93 8.03 -8.09
C ARG A 73 16.05 6.85 -9.08
N ARG A 74 16.96 6.96 -10.08
CA ARG A 74 17.16 5.90 -11.08
C ARG A 74 17.66 4.59 -10.48
N GLN A 75 18.51 4.63 -9.46
CA GLN A 75 19.00 3.42 -8.79
C GLN A 75 17.86 2.74 -7.98
N GLY A 76 17.02 3.54 -7.32
CA GLY A 76 15.84 3.04 -6.60
C GLY A 76 14.86 2.33 -7.53
N ILE A 77 14.58 2.90 -8.70
CA ILE A 77 13.76 2.25 -9.72
C ILE A 77 14.42 0.96 -10.21
N GLY A 78 15.70 1.00 -10.59
CA GLY A 78 16.38 -0.18 -11.15
C GLY A 78 16.35 -1.40 -10.23
N LYS A 79 16.59 -1.19 -8.92
CA LYS A 79 16.56 -2.28 -7.93
C LYS A 79 15.16 -2.58 -7.41
N GLY A 80 14.28 -1.57 -7.33
CA GLY A 80 12.90 -1.74 -6.84
C GLY A 80 11.93 -2.25 -7.90
N LEU A 81 12.25 -2.14 -9.19
CA LEU A 81 11.36 -2.49 -10.30
C LEU A 81 10.80 -3.91 -10.22
N PRO A 82 11.58 -4.97 -9.97
CA PRO A 82 11.03 -6.32 -9.88
C PRO A 82 9.99 -6.45 -8.76
N ALA A 83 10.26 -5.84 -7.59
CA ALA A 83 9.32 -5.84 -6.48
C ALA A 83 8.08 -5.02 -6.81
N ALA A 84 8.23 -3.83 -7.39
CA ALA A 84 7.13 -2.95 -7.79
C ALA A 84 6.21 -3.63 -8.81
N LEU A 85 6.76 -4.29 -9.82
CA LEU A 85 5.98 -5.03 -10.82
C LEU A 85 5.25 -6.21 -10.19
N LEU A 86 5.93 -6.99 -9.36
CA LEU A 86 5.33 -8.16 -8.72
C LEU A 86 4.20 -7.78 -7.76
N VAL A 87 4.43 -6.77 -6.93
CA VAL A 87 3.40 -6.26 -6.01
C VAL A 87 2.23 -5.65 -6.78
N SER A 88 2.50 -4.85 -7.81
CA SER A 88 1.45 -4.27 -8.65
C SER A 88 0.62 -5.34 -9.34
N LEU A 89 1.24 -6.42 -9.83
CA LEU A 89 0.52 -7.53 -10.46
C LEU A 89 -0.37 -8.26 -9.45
N ILE A 90 0.14 -8.55 -8.27
CA ILE A 90 -0.60 -9.30 -7.25
C ILE A 90 -1.67 -8.42 -6.60
N GLN A 91 -1.31 -7.21 -6.19
CA GLN A 91 -2.23 -6.29 -5.54
C GLN A 91 -3.25 -5.73 -6.54
N GLY A 92 -2.80 -5.10 -7.61
CA GLY A 92 -3.67 -4.45 -8.58
C GLY A 92 -4.41 -5.46 -9.46
N GLY A 93 -3.70 -6.43 -10.03
CA GLY A 93 -4.31 -7.51 -10.80
C GLY A 93 -5.22 -8.40 -9.96
N GLY A 94 -4.85 -8.65 -8.70
CA GLY A 94 -5.70 -9.36 -7.74
C GLY A 94 -6.97 -8.60 -7.41
N GLN A 95 -6.91 -7.28 -7.19
CA GLN A 95 -8.10 -6.45 -6.99
C GLN A 95 -9.04 -6.48 -8.20
N LEU A 96 -8.46 -6.39 -9.41
CA LEU A 96 -9.21 -6.51 -10.65
C LEU A 96 -9.97 -7.85 -10.72
N LEU A 97 -9.27 -8.95 -10.46
CA LEU A 97 -9.86 -10.30 -10.53
C LEU A 97 -10.90 -10.52 -9.43
N VAL A 98 -10.54 -10.29 -8.17
CA VAL A 98 -11.44 -10.54 -7.03
C VAL A 98 -12.64 -9.59 -7.09
N GLY A 99 -12.46 -8.36 -7.55
CA GLY A 99 -13.53 -7.37 -7.71
C GLY A 99 -14.65 -7.79 -8.66
N GLN A 100 -14.39 -8.74 -9.57
CA GLN A 100 -15.45 -9.30 -10.43
C GLN A 100 -16.37 -10.28 -9.70
N PHE A 101 -15.91 -10.85 -8.59
CA PHE A 101 -16.66 -11.87 -7.85
C PHE A 101 -17.12 -11.38 -6.48
N ASN A 102 -16.27 -10.60 -5.81
CA ASN A 102 -16.55 -10.11 -4.46
C ASN A 102 -15.82 -8.78 -4.21
N GLN A 103 -16.52 -7.68 -4.36
CA GLN A 103 -15.97 -6.34 -4.22
C GLN A 103 -15.54 -6.04 -2.77
N THR A 104 -16.23 -6.62 -1.78
CA THR A 104 -15.89 -6.46 -0.35
C THR A 104 -14.49 -6.99 -0.03
N LEU A 105 -14.10 -8.12 -0.62
CA LEU A 105 -12.81 -8.76 -0.39
C LEU A 105 -11.76 -8.38 -1.44
N ALA A 106 -12.12 -7.56 -2.43
CA ALA A 106 -11.28 -7.26 -3.57
C ALA A 106 -9.94 -6.59 -3.20
N CYS A 107 -9.90 -5.80 -2.14
CA CYS A 107 -8.65 -5.23 -1.65
C CYS A 107 -7.95 -6.16 -0.65
N PHE A 108 -8.69 -6.76 0.27
CA PHE A 108 -8.14 -7.50 1.40
C PHE A 108 -7.33 -8.74 0.99
N LEU A 109 -7.90 -9.61 0.15
CA LEU A 109 -7.23 -10.85 -0.26
C LEU A 109 -5.95 -10.60 -1.06
N PRO A 110 -5.93 -9.71 -2.07
CA PRO A 110 -4.69 -9.40 -2.79
C PRO A 110 -3.65 -8.71 -1.91
N THR A 111 -4.05 -7.90 -0.92
CA THR A 111 -3.12 -7.28 0.03
C THR A 111 -2.41 -8.33 0.86
N CYS A 112 -3.14 -9.32 1.39
CA CYS A 112 -2.55 -10.43 2.13
C CYS A 112 -1.57 -11.23 1.25
N ALA A 113 -1.95 -11.51 0.01
CA ALA A 113 -1.10 -12.20 -0.95
C ALA A 113 0.17 -11.39 -1.30
N ALA A 114 0.03 -10.09 -1.55
CA ALA A 114 1.15 -9.18 -1.84
C ALA A 114 2.13 -9.11 -0.65
N LEU A 115 1.61 -9.02 0.57
CA LEU A 115 2.44 -9.02 1.78
C LEU A 115 3.22 -10.33 1.92
N ALA A 116 2.56 -11.47 1.74
CA ALA A 116 3.21 -12.79 1.79
C ALA A 116 4.32 -12.89 0.73
N VAL A 117 4.06 -12.42 -0.49
CA VAL A 117 5.04 -12.43 -1.57
C VAL A 117 6.21 -11.48 -1.29
N LEU A 118 5.98 -10.31 -0.72
CA LEU A 118 7.06 -9.40 -0.30
C LEU A 118 7.95 -10.03 0.77
N LEU A 119 7.37 -10.72 1.75
CA LEU A 119 8.14 -11.45 2.76
C LEU A 119 8.99 -12.57 2.15
N LEU A 120 8.44 -13.30 1.19
CA LEU A 120 9.19 -14.32 0.44
C LEU A 120 10.27 -13.69 -0.43
N LEU A 121 9.97 -12.59 -1.12
CA LEU A 121 10.91 -11.86 -1.97
C LEU A 121 12.11 -11.36 -1.17
N GLY A 122 11.89 -10.88 0.06
CA GLY A 122 12.96 -10.48 0.99
C GLY A 122 13.92 -11.60 1.40
N ARG A 123 13.50 -12.87 1.23
CA ARG A 123 14.36 -14.05 1.47
C ARG A 123 15.13 -14.49 0.24
N THR A 124 14.81 -13.95 -0.93
CA THR A 124 15.49 -14.29 -2.19
C THR A 124 16.88 -13.67 -2.27
N ARG A 125 17.76 -14.22 -3.10
CA ARG A 125 19.10 -13.67 -3.33
C ARG A 125 19.10 -12.23 -3.83
N LEU A 126 18.01 -11.80 -4.47
CA LEU A 126 17.87 -10.45 -5.03
C LEU A 126 17.74 -9.37 -3.96
N TYR A 127 17.09 -9.69 -2.82
CA TYR A 127 16.80 -8.73 -1.74
C TYR A 127 17.32 -9.17 -0.37
N ARG A 128 18.09 -10.26 -0.32
CA ARG A 128 18.68 -10.76 0.94
C ARG A 128 19.73 -9.81 1.51
N GLU A 129 20.51 -9.17 0.63
CA GLU A 129 21.48 -8.17 1.04
C GLU A 129 20.79 -6.81 1.22
N GLN A 130 21.01 -6.20 2.36
CA GLN A 130 20.47 -4.88 2.62
C GLN A 130 21.14 -3.88 1.68
N TRP A 131 20.31 -3.24 0.88
CA TRP A 131 20.74 -2.20 -0.03
C TRP A 131 20.36 -0.84 0.55
N ARG A 132 21.34 0.01 0.75
CA ARG A 132 21.18 1.35 1.30
C ARG A 132 21.71 2.37 0.32
N ILE A 133 20.96 3.44 0.11
CA ILE A 133 21.45 4.63 -0.58
C ILE A 133 21.75 5.65 0.50
N GLU A 134 23.03 5.90 0.78
CA GLU A 134 23.46 6.85 1.82
C GLU A 134 23.03 8.28 1.50
N GLU A 135 22.92 8.64 0.22
CA GLU A 135 22.51 9.96 -0.27
C GLU A 135 21.00 10.05 -0.55
N SER A 136 20.19 9.10 -0.11
CA SER A 136 18.74 9.13 -0.35
C SER A 136 18.12 10.40 0.25
N PRO A 137 17.33 11.15 -0.52
CA PRO A 137 16.69 12.38 -0.04
C PRO A 137 15.65 12.15 1.05
N ILE A 138 15.15 10.91 1.17
CA ILE A 138 14.15 10.56 2.18
C ILE A 138 14.73 10.13 3.52
N MET A 139 16.06 9.90 3.58
CA MET A 139 16.72 9.49 4.82
C MET A 139 16.94 10.70 5.73
N ASP A 140 16.63 10.53 7.00
CA ASP A 140 16.90 11.55 8.02
C ASP A 140 18.38 11.51 8.44
N ARG A 141 19.15 12.47 7.95
CA ARG A 141 20.58 12.62 8.29
C ARG A 141 20.81 13.20 9.69
N SER A 142 19.81 13.87 10.26
CA SER A 142 19.89 14.40 11.62
C SER A 142 19.91 13.32 12.68
N ALA A 143 19.39 12.12 12.35
CA ALA A 143 19.43 10.97 13.23
C ALA A 143 20.86 10.36 13.39
N GLU A 144 21.79 10.64 12.48
CA GLU A 144 23.19 10.18 12.55
C GLU A 144 24.04 11.07 13.49
N GLY A 145 23.59 12.27 13.79
CA GLY A 145 24.24 13.25 14.69
C GLY A 145 23.81 13.19 16.14
N GLY A 146 23.57 12.00 16.68
CA GLY A 146 23.65 11.81 18.14
C GLY A 146 22.46 12.30 18.98
N VAL A 147 21.23 12.09 18.58
CA VAL A 147 20.14 11.93 19.53
C VAL A 147 19.88 10.44 19.68
N ARG A 148 20.58 9.81 20.61
CA ARG A 148 20.05 8.61 21.27
C ARG A 148 18.67 9.02 21.78
N SER A 149 17.61 8.58 21.13
CA SER A 149 16.29 8.63 21.73
C SER A 149 16.33 7.69 22.93
N SER A 150 16.64 8.28 24.08
CA SER A 150 16.42 7.67 25.37
C SER A 150 14.91 7.51 25.52
N GLY A 151 14.43 6.32 25.31
CA GLY A 151 13.01 5.98 25.41
C GLY A 151 12.43 5.57 24.06
N GLY A 152 12.87 4.45 23.54
CA GLY A 152 12.13 3.78 22.44
C GLY A 152 10.72 3.48 22.93
N MET A 153 9.71 4.10 22.28
CA MET A 153 8.32 3.78 22.51
C MET A 153 8.12 2.27 22.38
N SER A 154 7.52 1.65 23.37
CA SER A 154 7.24 0.22 23.32
C SER A 154 6.26 -0.08 22.18
N MET A 155 6.31 -1.30 21.64
CA MET A 155 5.38 -1.72 20.59
C MET A 155 3.92 -1.52 21.04
N ALA A 156 3.61 -1.77 22.30
CA ALA A 156 2.29 -1.55 22.89
C ALA A 156 1.87 -0.08 22.87
N GLU A 157 2.78 0.83 23.21
CA GLU A 157 2.51 2.28 23.14
C GLU A 157 2.32 2.77 21.70
N ALA A 158 3.11 2.21 20.76
CA ALA A 158 2.96 2.56 19.33
C ALA A 158 1.61 2.10 18.75
N PHE A 159 1.07 0.97 19.21
CA PHE A 159 -0.23 0.46 18.77
C PHE A 159 -1.41 0.98 19.57
N MET A 160 -1.21 1.62 20.72
CA MET A 160 -2.26 2.16 21.59
C MET A 160 -3.31 3.00 20.84
N PRO A 161 -2.93 3.98 19.99
CA PRO A 161 -3.91 4.80 19.26
C PRO A 161 -4.81 3.96 18.35
N TYR A 162 -4.26 2.94 17.71
CA TYR A 162 -5.03 2.04 16.84
C TYR A 162 -5.99 1.15 17.62
N ILE A 163 -5.57 0.65 18.78
CA ILE A 163 -6.42 -0.14 19.68
C ILE A 163 -7.58 0.71 20.18
N VAL A 164 -7.30 1.93 20.65
CA VAL A 164 -8.32 2.87 21.12
C VAL A 164 -9.32 3.20 20.01
N LEU A 165 -8.82 3.50 18.81
CA LEU A 165 -9.66 3.80 17.65
C LEU A 165 -10.57 2.59 17.31
N THR A 166 -10.00 1.39 17.29
CA THR A 166 -10.74 0.16 17.01
C THR A 166 -11.85 -0.09 18.05
N VAL A 167 -11.55 0.09 19.33
CA VAL A 167 -12.55 -0.07 20.40
C VAL A 167 -13.66 0.95 20.27
N ILE A 168 -13.34 2.22 20.00
CA ILE A 168 -14.35 3.29 19.82
C ILE A 168 -15.22 3.01 18.58
N THR A 169 -14.63 2.46 17.51
CA THR A 169 -15.37 2.20 16.27
C THR A 169 -16.30 0.99 16.38
N LEU A 170 -15.97 0.03 17.25
CA LEU A 170 -16.77 -1.20 17.46
C LEU A 170 -17.79 -1.09 18.59
N ALA A 171 -17.74 -0.01 19.39
CA ALA A 171 -18.68 0.26 20.48
C ALA A 171 -19.90 1.03 20.00
#